data_1131a7e39e0cb721e6623d78d6aada65
#
_entry.id   1131a7e39e0cb721e6623d78d6aada65
#
_cell.length_a   1.000
_cell.length_b   1.000
_cell.length_c   1.000
_cell.angle_alpha   90.00
_cell.angle_beta   90.00
_cell.angle_gamma   90.00
#
_symmetry.space_group_name_H-M   'P 1'
#
loop_
_entity.id
_entity.type
_entity.pdbx_description
1 polymer ?
#
loop_
_entity_poly.entity_id
_entity_poly.type
_entity_poly.pdbx_seq_one_letter_code
_entity_poly.pdbx_strand_id
1 'polypeptide(L)'
;MKKQKKIEKSMEFRKYYLSEFQLYDGEVFVTFNIVAINTDKNEITVAISNRGRISVTTYDLLTDNNGSFYFEYGVDYEKINVSDFEGVK
;
A
#
# COMPACT_ATOMS: atom_id res chain seq x y z
N MET A 1 6.18 -19.46 -17.41
CA MET A 1 5.74 -19.78 -16.06
C MET A 1 5.95 -18.65 -15.09
N LYS A 2 7.21 -18.31 -14.79
CA LYS A 2 7.48 -17.20 -13.86
C LYS A 2 6.94 -15.89 -14.38
N LYS A 3 7.06 -15.63 -15.67
CA LYS A 3 6.55 -14.41 -16.29
C LYS A 3 5.04 -14.31 -16.19
N GLN A 4 4.36 -15.43 -16.44
CA GLN A 4 2.91 -15.48 -16.37
C GLN A 4 2.42 -15.25 -14.95
N LYS A 5 3.10 -15.87 -13.98
CA LYS A 5 2.78 -15.68 -12.56
C LYS A 5 2.94 -14.22 -12.13
N LYS A 6 3.99 -13.58 -12.64
CA LYS A 6 4.25 -12.17 -12.36
C LYS A 6 3.17 -11.27 -12.93
N ILE A 7 2.73 -11.54 -14.15
CA ILE A 7 1.66 -10.80 -14.79
C ILE A 7 0.36 -10.94 -13.99
N GLU A 8 0.04 -12.15 -13.57
CA GLU A 8 -1.13 -12.42 -12.76
C GLU A 8 -1.09 -11.64 -11.45
N LYS A 9 0.06 -11.62 -10.80
CA LYS A 9 0.25 -10.89 -9.55
C LYS A 9 0.05 -9.40 -9.74
N SER A 10 0.58 -8.84 -10.82
CA SER A 10 0.40 -7.43 -11.15
C SER A 10 -1.07 -7.11 -11.40
N MET A 11 -1.77 -7.98 -12.11
CA MET A 11 -3.20 -7.80 -12.36
C MET A 11 -4.01 -7.88 -11.07
N GLU A 12 -3.60 -8.76 -10.17
CA GLU A 12 -4.24 -8.90 -8.87
C GLU A 12 -4.16 -7.61 -8.07
N PHE A 13 -3.03 -6.90 -8.15
CA PHE A 13 -2.85 -5.65 -7.43
C PHE A 13 -3.53 -4.46 -8.09
N ARG A 14 -3.92 -4.56 -9.35
CA ARG A 14 -4.53 -3.44 -10.07
C ARG A 14 -5.78 -2.90 -9.38
N LYS A 15 -6.52 -3.76 -8.73
CA LYS A 15 -7.73 -3.36 -8.03
C LYS A 15 -7.45 -2.41 -6.87
N TYR A 16 -6.22 -2.37 -6.40
CA TYR A 16 -5.84 -1.50 -5.29
C TYR A 16 -5.31 -0.15 -5.75
N TYR A 17 -5.07 0.05 -7.04
CA TYR A 17 -4.57 1.33 -7.53
C TYR A 17 -5.60 2.42 -7.26
N LEU A 18 -5.12 3.54 -6.71
CA LEU A 18 -5.92 4.69 -6.30
C LEU A 18 -6.89 4.38 -5.14
N SER A 19 -6.81 3.19 -4.57
CA SER A 19 -7.58 2.85 -3.38
C SER A 19 -7.02 3.59 -2.17
N GLU A 20 -7.83 3.71 -1.15
CA GLU A 20 -7.56 4.58 0.00
C GLU A 20 -7.62 3.82 1.30
N PHE A 21 -6.76 4.20 2.23
CA PHE A 21 -6.79 3.75 3.62
C PHE A 21 -6.54 4.94 4.53
N GLN A 22 -7.29 5.03 5.62
CA GLN A 22 -7.13 6.11 6.59
C GLN A 22 -6.67 5.55 7.93
N LEU A 23 -5.63 6.16 8.47
CA LEU A 23 -5.08 5.81 9.78
C LEU A 23 -5.25 7.00 10.71
N TYR A 24 -5.85 6.77 11.87
CA TYR A 24 -6.02 7.82 12.87
C TYR A 24 -4.77 7.87 13.75
N ASP A 25 -4.14 9.04 13.85
CA ASP A 25 -2.90 9.20 14.60
C ASP A 25 -3.12 9.75 16.02
N GLY A 26 -4.36 9.85 16.45
CA GLY A 26 -4.73 10.41 17.75
C GLY A 26 -5.32 11.82 17.67
N GLU A 27 -5.13 12.49 16.54
CA GLU A 27 -5.67 13.84 16.33
C GLU A 27 -6.40 13.96 15.00
N VAL A 28 -5.78 13.49 13.92
CA VAL A 28 -6.35 13.57 12.57
C VAL A 28 -6.19 12.23 11.87
N PHE A 29 -6.91 12.07 10.77
CA PHE A 29 -6.72 10.91 9.90
C PHE A 29 -5.61 11.23 8.91
N VAL A 30 -4.68 10.28 8.76
CA VAL A 30 -3.68 10.30 7.70
C VAL A 30 -4.22 9.43 6.59
N THR A 31 -4.29 9.96 5.38
CA THR A 31 -4.86 9.27 4.23
C THR A 31 -3.76 8.74 3.34
N PHE A 32 -3.86 7.46 3.00
CA PHE A 32 -2.92 6.78 2.10
C PHE A 32 -3.66 6.39 0.83
N ASN A 33 -3.06 6.68 -0.32
CA ASN A 33 -3.59 6.21 -1.61
C ASN A 33 -2.48 5.44 -2.31
N ILE A 34 -2.80 4.24 -2.80
CA ILE A 34 -1.81 3.44 -3.51
C ILE A 34 -1.60 3.99 -4.91
N VAL A 35 -0.37 4.39 -5.20
CA VAL A 35 0.01 4.94 -6.50
C VAL A 35 0.53 3.84 -7.42
N ALA A 36 1.35 2.94 -6.88
CA ALA A 36 1.95 1.88 -7.68
C ALA A 36 2.41 0.74 -6.78
N ILE A 37 2.38 -0.47 -7.33
CA ILE A 37 2.94 -1.65 -6.67
C ILE A 37 3.88 -2.29 -7.69
N ASN A 38 5.16 -2.39 -7.31
CA ASN A 38 6.18 -2.99 -8.15
C ASN A 38 6.49 -4.39 -7.64
N THR A 39 5.94 -5.39 -8.30
CA THR A 39 6.10 -6.79 -7.87
C THR A 39 7.50 -7.33 -8.16
N ASP A 40 8.22 -6.71 -9.10
CA ASP A 40 9.59 -7.11 -9.41
C ASP A 40 10.54 -6.77 -8.28
N LYS A 41 10.33 -5.64 -7.63
CA LYS A 41 11.19 -5.15 -6.57
C LYS A 41 10.57 -5.31 -5.19
N ASN A 42 9.34 -5.81 -5.12
CA ASN A 42 8.58 -5.90 -3.87
C ASN A 42 8.51 -4.54 -3.18
N GLU A 43 7.99 -3.56 -3.91
CA GLU A 43 7.84 -2.20 -3.41
C GLU A 43 6.42 -1.70 -3.62
N ILE A 44 5.96 -0.87 -2.71
CA ILE A 44 4.68 -0.20 -2.83
C ILE A 44 4.91 1.30 -2.68
N THR A 45 4.33 2.08 -3.58
CA THR A 45 4.42 3.54 -3.55
C THR A 45 3.05 4.08 -3.18
N VAL A 46 3.02 4.93 -2.17
CA VAL A 46 1.78 5.52 -1.68
C VAL A 46 1.90 7.03 -1.62
N ALA A 47 0.79 7.70 -1.89
CA ALA A 47 0.65 9.12 -1.63
C ALA A 47 0.07 9.27 -0.23
N ILE A 48 0.71 10.05 0.60
CA ILE A 48 0.33 10.22 2.00
C ILE A 48 -0.11 11.67 2.20
N SER A 49 -1.35 11.84 2.64
CA SER A 49 -1.90 13.17 2.93
C SER A 49 -2.04 13.29 4.45
N ASN A 50 -1.28 14.22 5.02
CA ASN A 50 -1.26 14.44 6.45
C ASN A 50 -1.31 15.92 6.74
N ARG A 51 -2.38 16.38 7.36
CA ARG A 51 -2.58 17.79 7.75
C ARG A 51 -2.38 18.75 6.58
N GLY A 52 -2.94 18.38 5.42
CA GLY A 52 -2.88 19.20 4.23
C GLY A 52 -1.60 19.09 3.44
N ARG A 53 -0.67 18.25 3.89
CA ARG A 53 0.58 18.03 3.17
C ARG A 53 0.54 16.67 2.50
N ILE A 54 0.97 16.63 1.24
CA ILE A 54 0.99 15.41 0.46
C ILE A 54 2.44 15.05 0.15
N SER A 55 2.79 13.80 0.41
CA SER A 55 4.09 13.25 0.06
C SER A 55 3.89 11.92 -0.65
N VAL A 56 4.86 11.54 -1.49
CA VAL A 56 4.83 10.24 -2.17
C VAL A 56 6.05 9.47 -1.68
N THR A 57 5.80 8.29 -1.14
CA THR A 57 6.85 7.50 -0.49
C THR A 57 6.76 6.05 -0.95
N THR A 58 7.93 5.43 -1.14
CA THR A 58 8.02 4.02 -1.52
C THR A 58 8.49 3.21 -0.31
N TYR A 59 7.75 2.16 -0.02
CA TYR A 59 8.05 1.24 1.07
C TYR A 59 8.29 -0.16 0.54
N ASP A 60 8.95 -0.99 1.33
CA ASP A 60 9.05 -2.41 1.03
C ASP A 60 7.67 -3.04 1.15
N LEU A 61 7.32 -3.85 0.16
CA LEU A 61 6.08 -4.63 0.22
C LEU A 61 6.41 -5.96 0.86
N LEU A 62 5.84 -6.20 2.03
CA LEU A 62 6.13 -7.37 2.85
C LEU A 62 4.98 -8.35 2.82
N THR A 63 5.25 -9.59 3.19
CA THR A 63 4.24 -10.65 3.23
C THR A 63 4.27 -11.26 4.62
N ASP A 64 3.11 -11.37 5.26
CA ASP A 64 3.02 -11.97 6.58
C ASP A 64 2.83 -13.50 6.49
N ASN A 65 2.70 -14.15 7.63
CA ASN A 65 2.57 -15.62 7.71
C ASN A 65 1.31 -16.16 7.02
N ASN A 66 0.32 -15.31 6.84
CA ASN A 66 -0.93 -15.67 6.18
C ASN A 66 -0.89 -15.41 4.67
N GLY A 67 0.23 -14.92 4.16
CA GLY A 67 0.36 -14.56 2.75
C GLY A 67 -0.24 -13.21 2.41
N SER A 68 -0.60 -12.42 3.40
CA SER A 68 -1.17 -11.08 3.18
C SER A 68 -0.05 -10.06 2.99
N PHE A 69 -0.28 -9.11 2.09
CA PHE A 69 0.70 -8.08 1.78
C PHE A 69 0.49 -6.85 2.67
N TYR A 70 1.60 -6.26 3.11
CA TYR A 70 1.54 -5.08 3.97
C TYR A 70 2.82 -4.26 3.81
N PHE A 71 2.81 -3.06 4.37
CA PHE A 71 4.02 -2.26 4.52
C PHE A 71 4.00 -1.65 5.93
N GLU A 72 5.15 -1.12 6.34
CA GLU A 72 5.30 -0.57 7.69
C GLU A 72 5.50 0.94 7.61
N TYR A 73 4.72 1.66 8.39
CA TYR A 73 4.67 3.11 8.34
C TYR A 73 5.10 3.73 9.67
N GLY A 74 5.90 4.79 9.57
CA GLY A 74 6.23 5.63 10.72
C GLY A 74 7.29 5.03 11.62
N VAL A 75 7.60 5.76 12.68
CA VAL A 75 8.66 5.37 13.62
C VAL A 75 8.33 4.11 14.42
N ASP A 76 7.04 3.81 14.55
CA ASP A 76 6.58 2.62 15.27
C ASP A 76 6.36 1.42 14.37
N TYR A 77 6.69 1.54 13.08
CA TYR A 77 6.51 0.47 12.11
C TYR A 77 5.08 -0.06 12.09
N GLU A 78 4.14 0.86 12.04
CA GLU A 78 2.72 0.52 12.00
C GLU A 78 2.42 -0.35 10.79
N LYS A 79 1.86 -1.54 11.02
CA LYS A 79 1.54 -2.48 9.95
C LYS A 79 0.28 -2.01 9.23
N ILE A 80 0.42 -1.74 7.93
CA ILE A 80 -0.72 -1.32 7.11
C ILE A 80 -0.93 -2.37 6.03
N ASN A 81 -2.06 -3.06 6.09
CA ASN A 81 -2.38 -4.13 5.16
C ASN A 81 -2.92 -3.57 3.86
N VAL A 82 -2.41 -4.10 2.74
CA VAL A 82 -2.90 -3.69 1.42
C VAL A 82 -4.39 -4.00 1.27
N SER A 83 -4.84 -5.10 1.85
CA SER A 83 -6.23 -5.52 1.77
C SER A 83 -7.20 -4.57 2.48
N ASP A 84 -6.69 -3.70 3.35
CA ASP A 84 -7.54 -2.73 4.06
C ASP A 84 -7.81 -1.48 3.22
N PHE A 85 -7.14 -1.34 2.10
CA PHE A 85 -7.39 -0.22 1.18
C PHE A 85 -8.68 -0.47 0.42
N GLU A 86 -9.50 0.55 0.33
CA GLU A 86 -10.76 0.46 -0.38
C GLU A 86 -10.72 1.28 -1.66
N GLY A 87 -11.28 0.71 -2.70
CA GLY A 87 -11.30 1.37 -3.99
C GLY A 87 -12.20 2.59 -4.00
N VAL A 88 -11.76 3.62 -4.71
CA VAL A 88 -12.59 4.79 -4.97
C VAL A 88 -13.47 4.45 -6.16
N LYS A 89 -14.77 4.57 -5.98
CA LYS A 89 -15.71 4.26 -7.07
C LYS A 89 -16.28 5.49 -7.69
#